data_1ca0b0377ebd16826281e7dba8c89cb1
#
_entry.id   1ca0b0377ebd16826281e7dba8c89cb1
#
_cell.length_a   1.000
_cell.length_b   1.000
_cell.length_c   1.000
_cell.angle_alpha   90.00
_cell.angle_beta   90.00
_cell.angle_gamma   90.00
#
_symmetry.space_group_name_H-M   'P 1'
#
loop_
_entity.id
_entity.type
_entity.pdbx_description
1 polymer ?
#
loop_
_entity_poly.entity_id
_entity_poly.type
_entity_poly.pdbx_seq_one_letter_code
_entity_poly.pdbx_strand_id
1 'polypeptide(L)'
;GVQTCALPISFKDVAAECGVSRAAIHQRVQRLIDLGVIVGSGYHVNPKSLGYRTCTYVGIKLEKGSMYKAVVAELQKIPEIVECHFTTGPYTMLTKVYARDNEHLMDLLNNKMQEIPGVTATETLISLEQSIKKEIPIHADK
;
A
#
# COMPACT_ATOMS: atom_id res chain seq x y z
N GLY A 1 6.81 -20.73 -13.39
CA GLY A 1 7.21 -21.09 -12.09
C GLY A 1 6.09 -21.07 -11.08
N VAL A 2 6.16 -22.00 -10.22
CA VAL A 2 5.16 -22.10 -9.17
C VAL A 2 5.39 -21.00 -8.15
N GLN A 3 4.33 -20.36 -7.75
CA GLN A 3 4.38 -19.40 -6.69
C GLN A 3 4.60 -20.11 -5.36
N THR A 4 5.75 -19.92 -4.78
CA THR A 4 6.11 -20.62 -3.55
C THR A 4 5.95 -19.78 -2.30
N CYS A 5 5.83 -18.47 -2.43
CA CYS A 5 5.75 -17.59 -1.27
C CYS A 5 4.35 -17.37 -0.75
N ALA A 6 3.35 -18.01 -1.36
CA ALA A 6 1.96 -17.79 -0.98
C ALA A 6 1.58 -18.43 0.36
N LEU A 7 2.29 -19.45 0.77
CA LEU A 7 1.97 -20.18 2.00
C LEU A 7 2.73 -19.59 3.18
N PRO A 8 2.04 -19.28 4.27
CA PRO A 8 2.72 -18.85 5.48
C PRO A 8 3.56 -19.99 6.05
N ILE A 9 4.74 -19.66 6.52
CA ILE A 9 5.65 -20.59 7.15
C ILE A 9 5.48 -20.46 8.65
N SER A 10 5.29 -21.60 9.34
CA SER A 10 5.19 -21.59 10.79
C SER A 10 6.56 -21.33 11.41
N PHE A 11 6.58 -20.81 12.62
CA PHE A 11 7.82 -20.62 13.35
C PHE A 11 8.54 -21.95 13.62
N LYS A 12 7.77 -23.03 13.76
CA LYS A 12 8.33 -24.36 13.92
C LYS A 12 9.15 -24.78 12.69
N ASP A 13 8.63 -24.53 11.49
CA ASP A 13 9.30 -24.88 10.25
C ASP A 13 10.56 -24.04 10.04
N VAL A 14 10.46 -22.74 10.33
CA VAL A 14 11.62 -21.83 10.25
C VAL A 14 12.71 -22.28 11.24
N ALA A 15 12.32 -22.64 12.45
CA ALA A 15 13.25 -23.12 13.47
C ALA A 15 13.99 -24.36 13.02
N ALA A 16 13.27 -25.31 12.40
CA ALA A 16 13.87 -26.54 11.89
C ALA A 16 14.90 -26.25 10.80
N GLU A 17 14.59 -25.37 9.85
CA GLU A 17 15.53 -25.01 8.81
C GLU A 17 16.76 -24.28 9.32
N CYS A 18 16.60 -23.43 10.33
CA CYS A 18 17.72 -22.67 10.90
C CYS A 18 18.52 -23.47 11.94
N GLY A 19 18.05 -24.65 12.32
CA GLY A 19 18.73 -25.48 13.31
C GLY A 19 18.71 -24.87 14.72
N VAL A 20 17.66 -24.14 15.05
CA VAL A 20 17.49 -23.48 16.34
C VAL A 20 16.13 -23.82 16.95
N SER A 21 15.91 -23.49 18.21
CA SER A 21 14.64 -23.71 18.86
C SER A 21 13.56 -22.76 18.35
N ARG A 22 12.31 -23.16 18.50
CA ARG A 22 11.16 -22.30 18.18
C ARG A 22 11.17 -21.02 19.01
N ALA A 23 11.57 -21.11 20.28
CA ALA A 23 11.69 -19.93 21.13
C ALA A 23 12.74 -18.94 20.61
N ALA A 24 13.85 -19.44 20.08
CA ALA A 24 14.88 -18.59 19.49
C ALA A 24 14.35 -17.85 18.26
N ILE A 25 13.52 -18.48 17.42
CA ILE A 25 12.90 -17.84 16.27
C ILE A 25 11.93 -16.74 16.75
N HIS A 26 11.10 -17.01 17.76
CA HIS A 26 10.23 -15.99 18.32
C HIS A 26 11.01 -14.75 18.79
N GLN A 27 12.13 -14.96 19.48
CA GLN A 27 12.97 -13.87 19.96
C GLN A 27 13.56 -13.07 18.81
N ARG A 28 14.04 -13.73 17.77
CA ARG A 28 14.63 -13.08 16.60
C ARG A 28 13.59 -12.26 15.82
N VAL A 29 12.40 -12.81 15.62
CA VAL A 29 11.30 -12.11 14.96
C VAL A 29 10.90 -10.90 15.79
N GLN A 30 10.75 -11.06 17.10
CA GLN A 30 10.39 -9.95 17.98
C GLN A 30 11.45 -8.83 17.93
N ARG A 31 12.71 -9.20 17.88
CA ARG A 31 13.78 -8.22 17.76
C ARG A 31 13.69 -7.42 16.46
N LEU A 32 13.37 -8.09 15.35
CA LEU A 32 13.20 -7.42 14.06
C LEU A 32 12.00 -6.47 14.07
N ILE A 33 10.93 -6.83 14.78
CA ILE A 33 9.78 -5.96 14.99
C ILE A 33 10.18 -4.75 15.82
N ASP A 34 10.90 -4.97 16.93
CA ASP A 34 11.34 -3.90 17.82
C ASP A 34 12.30 -2.93 17.12
N LEU A 35 13.11 -3.43 16.22
CA LEU A 35 14.02 -2.62 15.42
C LEU A 35 13.33 -1.92 14.24
N GLY A 36 12.05 -2.17 14.01
CA GLY A 36 11.33 -1.57 12.90
C GLY A 36 11.61 -2.19 11.53
N VAL A 37 12.29 -3.34 11.50
CA VAL A 37 12.56 -4.05 10.24
C VAL A 37 11.31 -4.78 9.76
N ILE A 38 10.61 -5.45 10.66
CA ILE A 38 9.31 -6.04 10.38
C ILE A 38 8.26 -5.04 10.87
N VAL A 39 7.46 -4.53 9.94
CA VAL A 39 6.48 -3.48 10.24
C VAL A 39 5.05 -3.99 10.28
N GLY A 40 4.84 -5.26 10.00
CA GLY A 40 3.52 -5.84 10.05
C GLY A 40 3.51 -7.28 9.57
N SER A 41 2.41 -7.95 9.88
CA SER A 41 2.13 -9.31 9.42
C SER A 41 0.61 -9.46 9.30
N GLY A 42 0.15 -10.49 8.60
CA GLY A 42 -1.25 -10.77 8.50
C GLY A 42 -1.65 -11.31 7.14
N TYR A 43 -2.98 -11.42 6.96
CA TYR A 43 -3.53 -11.88 5.70
C TYR A 43 -3.65 -10.73 4.73
N HIS A 44 -3.39 -11.01 3.45
CA HIS A 44 -3.60 -10.06 2.37
C HIS A 44 -4.86 -10.47 1.62
N VAL A 45 -5.67 -9.48 1.26
CA VAL A 45 -6.96 -9.71 0.61
C VAL A 45 -6.85 -9.34 -0.86
N ASN A 46 -7.51 -10.11 -1.71
CA ASN A 46 -7.62 -9.77 -3.12
C ASN A 46 -8.75 -8.75 -3.28
N PRO A 47 -8.46 -7.51 -3.69
CA PRO A 47 -9.48 -6.49 -3.82
C PRO A 47 -10.61 -6.87 -4.78
N LYS A 48 -10.31 -7.59 -5.85
CA LYS A 48 -11.31 -8.04 -6.82
C LYS A 48 -12.35 -8.95 -6.18
N SER A 49 -11.93 -9.80 -5.24
CA SER A 49 -12.85 -10.69 -4.52
C SER A 49 -13.82 -9.93 -3.63
N LEU A 50 -13.49 -8.69 -3.28
CA LEU A 50 -14.34 -7.82 -2.48
C LEU A 50 -15.13 -6.81 -3.35
N GLY A 51 -15.07 -6.96 -4.66
CA GLY A 51 -15.81 -6.11 -5.58
C GLY A 51 -15.07 -4.88 -6.08
N TYR A 52 -13.83 -4.66 -5.65
CA TYR A 52 -13.01 -3.55 -6.12
C TYR A 52 -12.27 -3.97 -7.39
N ARG A 53 -12.86 -3.68 -8.52
CA ARG A 53 -12.36 -4.15 -9.83
C ARG A 53 -11.37 -3.21 -10.50
N THR A 54 -11.32 -1.96 -10.04
CA THR A 54 -10.47 -0.95 -10.66
C THR A 54 -9.45 -0.46 -9.66
N CYS A 55 -8.17 -0.61 -10.01
CA CYS A 55 -7.07 0.00 -9.26
C CYS A 55 -6.59 1.22 -10.03
N THR A 56 -6.51 2.36 -9.36
CA THR A 56 -6.06 3.60 -10.00
C THR A 56 -4.95 4.25 -9.19
N TYR A 57 -4.13 5.00 -9.89
CA TYR A 57 -3.17 5.92 -9.28
C TYR A 57 -3.60 7.33 -9.62
N VAL A 58 -3.87 8.14 -8.62
CA VAL A 58 -4.37 9.49 -8.81
C VAL A 58 -3.31 10.49 -8.37
N GLY A 59 -2.77 11.22 -9.34
CA GLY A 59 -1.87 12.33 -9.07
C GLY A 59 -2.69 13.55 -8.68
N ILE A 60 -2.27 14.22 -7.62
CA ILE A 60 -2.97 15.38 -7.07
C ILE A 60 -2.05 16.58 -7.09
N LYS A 61 -2.52 17.69 -7.64
CA LYS A 61 -1.84 18.98 -7.59
C LYS A 61 -2.49 19.84 -6.52
N LEU A 62 -1.67 20.44 -5.68
CA LEU A 62 -2.13 21.34 -4.64
C LEU A 62 -1.82 22.79 -5.04
N GLU A 63 -2.67 23.71 -4.56
CA GLU A 63 -2.43 25.14 -4.73
C GLU A 63 -1.09 25.55 -4.11
N LYS A 64 -0.80 25.02 -2.91
CA LYS A 64 0.47 25.23 -2.21
C LYS A 64 0.92 23.94 -1.56
N GLY A 65 2.20 23.63 -1.69
CA GLY A 65 2.77 22.44 -1.04
C GLY A 65 2.59 22.40 0.47
N SER A 66 2.52 23.57 1.11
CA SER A 66 2.29 23.67 2.53
C SER A 66 0.91 23.14 2.98
N MET A 67 -0.03 22.96 2.05
CA MET A 67 -1.35 22.40 2.34
C MET A 67 -1.36 20.87 2.44
N TYR A 68 -0.23 20.24 2.18
CA TYR A 68 -0.09 18.79 2.13
C TYR A 68 -0.69 18.08 3.36
N LYS A 69 -0.33 18.51 4.56
CA LYS A 69 -0.79 17.83 5.78
C LYS A 69 -2.31 17.92 5.97
N ALA A 70 -2.90 19.06 5.66
CA ALA A 70 -4.34 19.23 5.75
C ALA A 70 -5.07 18.38 4.71
N VAL A 71 -4.53 18.30 3.51
CA VAL A 71 -5.11 17.47 2.44
C VAL A 71 -5.00 15.99 2.80
N VAL A 72 -3.87 15.53 3.32
CA VAL A 72 -3.71 14.14 3.77
C VAL A 72 -4.75 13.78 4.83
N ALA A 73 -5.01 14.67 5.77
CA ALA A 73 -6.01 14.43 6.81
C ALA A 73 -7.40 14.17 6.21
N GLU A 74 -7.75 14.89 5.14
CA GLU A 74 -9.01 14.66 4.45
C GLU A 74 -8.99 13.38 3.61
N LEU A 75 -7.87 13.09 2.95
CA LEU A 75 -7.73 11.84 2.17
C LEU A 75 -7.84 10.60 3.05
N GLN A 76 -7.33 10.66 4.27
CA GLN A 76 -7.43 9.54 5.22
C GLN A 76 -8.85 9.16 5.58
N LYS A 77 -9.80 10.05 5.41
CA LYS A 77 -11.22 9.78 5.66
C LYS A 77 -11.87 8.98 4.53
N ILE A 78 -11.19 8.79 3.42
CA ILE A 78 -11.69 8.07 2.25
C ILE A 78 -11.13 6.65 2.27
N PRO A 79 -11.94 5.63 2.59
CA PRO A 79 -11.43 4.26 2.77
C PRO A 79 -10.83 3.65 1.52
N GLU A 80 -11.26 4.09 0.35
CA GLU A 80 -10.80 3.56 -0.92
C GLU A 80 -9.38 4.00 -1.28
N ILE A 81 -8.86 5.01 -0.59
CA ILE A 81 -7.48 5.46 -0.76
C ILE A 81 -6.60 4.63 0.17
N VAL A 82 -5.75 3.81 -0.40
CA VAL A 82 -4.93 2.87 0.36
C VAL A 82 -3.47 3.28 0.49
N GLU A 83 -3.00 4.20 -0.35
CA GLU A 83 -1.65 4.75 -0.28
C GLU A 83 -1.67 6.22 -0.68
N CYS A 84 -0.79 6.99 -0.08
CA CYS A 84 -0.59 8.39 -0.43
C CYS A 84 0.88 8.72 -0.23
N HIS A 85 1.51 9.23 -1.28
CA HIS A 85 2.91 9.64 -1.26
C HIS A 85 3.03 11.12 -1.61
N PHE A 86 3.87 11.84 -0.88
CA PHE A 86 4.31 13.17 -1.27
C PHE A 86 5.46 12.98 -2.25
N THR A 87 5.34 13.51 -3.46
CA THR A 87 6.28 13.19 -4.53
C THR A 87 6.92 14.42 -5.13
N THR A 88 8.07 14.21 -5.73
CA THR A 88 8.65 15.17 -6.67
C THR A 88 8.02 14.96 -8.05
N GLY A 89 8.19 15.91 -8.96
CA GLY A 89 7.69 15.78 -10.32
C GLY A 89 6.38 16.54 -10.53
N PRO A 90 5.56 16.10 -11.51
CA PRO A 90 4.40 16.87 -11.93
C PRO A 90 3.26 16.92 -10.93
N TYR A 91 3.23 16.02 -9.96
CA TYR A 91 2.18 16.00 -8.93
C TYR A 91 2.77 16.33 -7.58
N THR A 92 1.98 16.96 -6.73
CA THR A 92 2.37 17.14 -5.33
C THR A 92 2.23 15.83 -4.57
N MET A 93 1.21 15.05 -4.89
CA MET A 93 0.92 13.79 -4.22
C MET A 93 0.52 12.74 -5.24
N LEU A 94 0.83 11.50 -4.94
CA LEU A 94 0.38 10.36 -5.72
C LEU A 94 -0.34 9.40 -4.78
N THR A 95 -1.57 9.05 -5.12
CA THR A 95 -2.41 8.16 -4.31
C THR A 95 -2.72 6.88 -5.08
N LYS A 96 -2.95 5.81 -4.34
CA LYS A 96 -3.48 4.56 -4.88
C LYS A 96 -4.91 4.39 -4.39
N VAL A 97 -5.84 4.23 -5.32
CA VAL A 97 -7.28 4.25 -5.03
C VAL A 97 -7.94 3.03 -5.67
N TYR A 98 -8.73 2.31 -4.89
CA TYR A 98 -9.55 1.22 -5.40
C TYR A 98 -10.98 1.67 -5.57
N ALA A 99 -11.58 1.33 -6.70
CA ALA A 99 -12.97 1.61 -6.98
C ALA A 99 -13.68 0.34 -7.46
N ARG A 100 -14.98 0.25 -7.20
CA ARG A 100 -15.77 -0.89 -7.65
C ARG A 100 -16.00 -0.88 -9.16
N ASP A 101 -16.21 0.31 -9.70
CA ASP A 101 -16.50 0.53 -11.11
C ASP A 101 -16.22 2.00 -11.46
N ASN A 102 -16.53 2.37 -12.70
CA ASN A 102 -16.30 3.74 -13.17
C ASN A 102 -17.20 4.77 -12.48
N GLU A 103 -18.44 4.41 -12.14
CA GLU A 103 -19.32 5.32 -11.41
C GLU A 103 -18.76 5.62 -10.02
N HIS A 104 -18.29 4.59 -9.34
CA HIS A 104 -17.67 4.75 -8.02
C HIS A 104 -16.41 5.61 -8.13
N LEU A 105 -15.59 5.38 -9.16
CA LEU A 105 -14.39 6.18 -9.37
C LEU A 105 -14.74 7.65 -9.62
N MET A 106 -15.74 7.91 -10.43
CA MET A 106 -16.20 9.28 -10.70
C MET A 106 -16.67 9.97 -9.42
N ASP A 107 -17.40 9.26 -8.57
CA ASP A 107 -17.84 9.80 -7.29
C ASP A 107 -16.65 10.13 -6.37
N LEU A 108 -15.68 9.23 -6.28
CA LEU A 108 -14.49 9.46 -5.48
C LEU A 108 -13.71 10.68 -5.97
N LEU A 109 -13.56 10.82 -7.28
CA LEU A 109 -12.83 11.93 -7.86
C LEU A 109 -13.57 13.25 -7.72
N ASN A 110 -14.81 13.30 -8.19
CA ASN A 110 -15.55 14.56 -8.31
C ASN A 110 -16.13 15.04 -6.99
N ASN A 111 -16.66 14.11 -6.17
CA ASN A 111 -17.41 14.48 -4.97
C ASN A 111 -16.61 14.37 -3.69
N LYS A 112 -15.42 13.76 -3.75
CA LYS A 112 -14.58 13.59 -2.56
C LYS A 112 -13.21 14.20 -2.74
N MET A 113 -12.39 13.67 -3.64
CA MET A 113 -11.00 14.11 -3.75
C MET A 113 -10.87 15.54 -4.27
N GLN A 114 -11.61 15.89 -5.31
CA GLN A 114 -11.53 17.24 -5.90
C GLN A 114 -12.21 18.30 -5.05
N GLU A 115 -13.05 17.91 -4.11
CA GLU A 115 -13.70 18.85 -3.18
C GLU A 115 -12.81 19.21 -1.99
N ILE A 116 -11.69 18.54 -1.81
CA ILE A 116 -10.78 18.86 -0.71
C ILE A 116 -10.15 20.23 -0.96
N PRO A 117 -10.24 21.16 0.02
CA PRO A 117 -9.62 22.46 -0.14
C PRO A 117 -8.12 22.36 -0.40
N GLY A 118 -7.65 23.08 -1.41
CA GLY A 118 -6.26 23.06 -1.81
C GLY A 118 -5.96 22.17 -3.00
N VAL A 119 -6.83 21.24 -3.34
CA VAL A 119 -6.68 20.41 -4.54
C VAL A 119 -7.08 21.22 -5.76
N THR A 120 -6.13 21.44 -6.68
CA THR A 120 -6.38 22.22 -7.89
C THR A 120 -6.65 21.36 -9.10
N ALA A 121 -6.07 20.16 -9.15
CA ALA A 121 -6.25 19.25 -10.27
C ALA A 121 -5.93 17.83 -9.84
N THR A 122 -6.55 16.87 -10.52
CA THR A 122 -6.23 15.46 -10.38
C THR A 122 -6.00 14.86 -11.76
N GLU A 123 -5.13 13.86 -11.82
CA GLU A 123 -4.88 13.08 -13.02
C GLU A 123 -4.91 11.62 -12.65
N THR A 124 -5.76 10.84 -13.32
CA THR A 124 -6.02 9.45 -12.97
C THR A 124 -5.37 8.52 -13.97
N LEU A 125 -4.59 7.59 -13.44
CA LEU A 125 -3.98 6.50 -14.20
C LEU A 125 -4.67 5.20 -13.77
N ILE A 126 -5.29 4.52 -14.72
CA ILE A 126 -5.93 3.23 -14.43
C ILE A 126 -4.91 2.12 -14.62
N SER A 127 -4.70 1.33 -13.58
CA SER A 127 -3.86 0.13 -13.67
C SER A 127 -4.61 -0.94 -14.44
N LEU A 128 -4.10 -1.28 -15.61
CA LEU A 128 -4.71 -2.33 -16.43
C LEU A 128 -4.40 -3.72 -15.86
N GLU A 129 -3.22 -3.89 -15.29
CA GLU A 129 -2.78 -5.14 -14.72
C GLU A 129 -1.63 -4.88 -13.75
N GLN A 130 -1.67 -5.51 -12.60
CA GLN A 130 -0.51 -5.53 -11.72
C GLN A 130 0.37 -6.74 -12.07
N SER A 131 1.42 -6.50 -12.82
CA SER A 131 2.27 -7.57 -13.34
C SER A 131 3.27 -8.09 -12.32
N ILE A 132 3.66 -7.26 -11.35
CA ILE A 132 4.64 -7.63 -10.33
C ILE A 132 4.14 -7.13 -8.98
N LYS A 133 4.16 -8.04 -8.02
CA LYS A 133 3.93 -7.70 -6.61
C LYS A 133 4.78 -8.61 -5.75
N LYS A 134 5.78 -8.07 -5.12
CA LYS A 134 6.68 -8.81 -4.22
C LYS A 134 7.32 -7.84 -3.25
N GLU A 135 7.87 -8.39 -2.18
CA GLU A 135 8.61 -7.60 -1.21
C GLU A 135 9.98 -7.21 -1.77
N ILE A 136 10.59 -6.21 -1.15
CA ILE A 136 11.97 -5.84 -1.49
C ILE A 136 12.91 -7.00 -1.18
N PRO A 137 13.99 -7.15 -1.94
CA PRO A 137 14.93 -8.23 -1.68
C PRO A 137 15.69 -7.97 -0.38
N ILE A 138 15.92 -9.05 0.34
CA ILE A 138 16.77 -9.04 1.51
C ILE A 138 18.04 -9.79 1.14
N HIS A 139 19.15 -9.08 1.14
CA HIS A 139 20.44 -9.68 0.82
C HIS A 139 21.24 -9.86 2.09
N ALA A 140 21.82 -11.05 2.25
CA ALA A 140 22.81 -11.25 3.27
C ALA A 140 24.09 -10.53 2.80
N ASP A 141 24.50 -9.54 3.54
CA ASP A 141 25.71 -8.82 3.23
C ASP A 141 26.95 -9.70 3.48
N LYS A 142 27.90 -9.45 2.69
CA LYS A 142 29.14 -10.22 2.76
C LYS A 142 30.17 -9.49 3.57
#